data_c8842b8052a9d2e23ce9c01fc451d0d4
#
_entry.id   c8842b8052a9d2e23ce9c01fc451d0d4
#
_cell.length_a   1.000
_cell.length_b   1.000
_cell.length_c   1.000
_cell.angle_alpha   90.00
_cell.angle_beta   90.00
_cell.angle_gamma   90.00
#
_symmetry.space_group_name_H-M   'P 1'
#
loop_
_entity.id
_entity.type
_entity.pdbx_description
1 polymer ?
#
loop_
_entity_poly.entity_id
_entity_poly.type
_entity_poly.pdbx_seq_one_letter_code
_entity_poly.pdbx_strand_id
1 'polypeptide(L)'
;MHYQPQKNLLQNRIILVTGASDGIGREAALTYAEYGASVILTGRNEEKLRGVAQEIESAGGIAASWYTLDLLSCTPASCQELAQRISTHYPRLDGVLHNAGLLGEVRPMDEQDPEIWQQVMQVNINGTFFLTQALLPLLLNSESGSLVFTSSSVGREGRANWGAYAVSKFATEGMMQVLAEEYQNRHLRVNCINPGGTRTKMRASAFPTEDPQKLKTPADIMPLYLWLMGDDSRRKTGMTFDAQPNRKPGISQ
;
A
#
# COMPACT_ATOMS: atom_id res chain seq x y z
N MET A 1 10.01 -6.21 14.24
CA MET A 1 9.58 -5.22 15.25
C MET A 1 8.62 -5.91 16.21
N HIS A 2 8.90 -5.90 17.51
CA HIS A 2 7.95 -6.37 18.52
C HIS A 2 7.05 -5.20 18.93
N TYR A 3 6.15 -4.80 18.04
CA TYR A 3 5.15 -3.79 18.33
C TYR A 3 3.85 -4.49 18.74
N GLN A 4 3.31 -4.08 19.88
CA GLN A 4 2.01 -4.55 20.36
C GLN A 4 1.05 -3.35 20.32
N PRO A 5 0.17 -3.31 19.31
CA PRO A 5 -0.77 -2.20 19.18
C PRO A 5 -1.82 -2.24 20.30
N GLN A 6 -2.20 -1.08 20.79
CA GLN A 6 -3.31 -0.96 21.72
C GLN A 6 -4.64 -1.29 21.01
N LYS A 7 -5.56 -1.90 21.73
CA LYS A 7 -6.93 -2.09 21.24
C LYS A 7 -7.52 -0.72 20.87
N ASN A 8 -8.16 -0.62 19.71
CA ASN A 8 -8.71 0.63 19.17
C ASN A 8 -7.66 1.70 18.76
N LEU A 9 -6.42 1.29 18.45
CA LEU A 9 -5.35 2.20 17.99
C LEU A 9 -5.78 3.15 16.87
N LEU A 10 -6.66 2.70 15.99
CA LEU A 10 -7.10 3.43 14.80
C LEU A 10 -8.55 3.95 14.92
N GLN A 11 -9.08 4.01 16.14
CA GLN A 11 -10.44 4.51 16.35
C GLN A 11 -10.59 5.94 15.82
N ASN A 12 -11.70 6.21 15.11
CA ASN A 12 -12.03 7.48 14.46
C ASN A 12 -11.09 7.87 13.29
N ARG A 13 -10.20 6.98 12.85
CA ARG A 13 -9.39 7.19 11.65
C ARG A 13 -10.10 6.70 10.41
N ILE A 14 -9.98 7.47 9.34
CA ILE A 14 -10.49 7.12 8.01
C ILE A 14 -9.28 6.75 7.15
N ILE A 15 -9.20 5.49 6.73
CA ILE A 15 -8.03 4.94 6.06
C ILE A 15 -8.42 4.34 4.71
N LEU A 16 -7.79 4.83 3.64
CA LEU A 16 -7.94 4.29 2.30
C LEU A 16 -6.83 3.28 2.00
N VAL A 17 -7.21 2.13 1.44
CA VAL A 17 -6.28 1.06 1.04
C VAL A 17 -6.45 0.76 -0.44
N THR A 18 -5.35 0.86 -1.22
CA THR A 18 -5.35 0.43 -2.61
C THR A 18 -4.93 -1.04 -2.74
N GLY A 19 -5.50 -1.75 -3.74
CA GLY A 19 -5.28 -3.19 -3.85
C GLY A 19 -5.87 -3.98 -2.68
N ALA A 20 -6.98 -3.48 -2.12
CA ALA A 20 -7.62 -4.01 -0.93
C ALA A 20 -8.34 -5.35 -1.13
N SER A 21 -8.35 -5.89 -2.34
CA SER A 21 -9.12 -7.11 -2.69
C SER A 21 -8.35 -8.42 -2.49
N ASP A 22 -7.02 -8.39 -2.26
CA ASP A 22 -6.19 -9.60 -2.13
C ASP A 22 -4.89 -9.30 -1.35
N GLY A 23 -4.23 -10.35 -0.85
CA GLY A 23 -2.90 -10.32 -0.26
C GLY A 23 -2.75 -9.34 0.89
N ILE A 24 -1.65 -8.57 0.87
CA ILE A 24 -1.30 -7.63 1.94
C ILE A 24 -2.34 -6.50 2.08
N GLY A 25 -2.86 -5.98 0.96
CA GLY A 25 -3.85 -4.90 1.01
C GLY A 25 -5.17 -5.33 1.64
N ARG A 26 -5.63 -6.54 1.34
CA ARG A 26 -6.81 -7.13 1.98
C ARG A 26 -6.59 -7.30 3.48
N GLU A 27 -5.47 -7.90 3.87
CA GLU A 27 -5.15 -8.10 5.29
C GLU A 27 -5.02 -6.78 6.05
N ALA A 28 -4.39 -5.78 5.44
CA ALA A 28 -4.27 -4.45 6.03
C ALA A 28 -5.66 -3.81 6.25
N ALA A 29 -6.57 -3.93 5.28
CA ALA A 29 -7.92 -3.41 5.39
C ALA A 29 -8.70 -4.07 6.55
N LEU A 30 -8.65 -5.40 6.66
CA LEU A 30 -9.26 -6.16 7.75
C LEU A 30 -8.67 -5.76 9.11
N THR A 31 -7.36 -5.73 9.19
CA THR A 31 -6.64 -5.36 10.41
C THR A 31 -6.94 -3.91 10.84
N TYR A 32 -6.95 -2.95 9.91
CA TYR A 32 -7.28 -1.57 10.25
C TYR A 32 -8.71 -1.44 10.80
N ALA A 33 -9.67 -2.15 10.20
CA ALA A 33 -11.04 -2.19 10.69
C ALA A 33 -11.15 -2.83 12.09
N GLU A 34 -10.43 -3.92 12.34
CA GLU A 34 -10.35 -4.59 13.64
C GLU A 34 -9.86 -3.63 14.74
N TYR A 35 -8.92 -2.73 14.39
CA TYR A 35 -8.38 -1.72 15.31
C TYR A 35 -9.17 -0.40 15.33
N GLY A 36 -10.38 -0.39 14.76
CA GLY A 36 -11.36 0.69 14.91
C GLY A 36 -11.39 1.73 13.79
N ALA A 37 -10.67 1.52 12.68
CA ALA A 37 -10.71 2.44 11.55
C ALA A 37 -11.99 2.30 10.72
N SER A 38 -12.46 3.41 10.15
CA SER A 38 -13.34 3.41 8.99
C SER A 38 -12.50 3.19 7.74
N VAL A 39 -12.71 2.08 7.03
CA VAL A 39 -11.85 1.70 5.90
C VAL A 39 -12.53 1.99 4.57
N ILE A 40 -11.76 2.55 3.64
CA ILE A 40 -12.16 2.77 2.24
C ILE A 40 -11.30 1.83 1.38
N LEU A 41 -11.98 0.92 0.69
CA LEU A 41 -11.33 -0.10 -0.14
C LEU A 41 -11.28 0.35 -1.59
N THR A 42 -10.12 0.25 -2.25
CA THR A 42 -10.03 0.46 -3.68
C THR A 42 -9.30 -0.68 -4.38
N GLY A 43 -9.73 -0.97 -5.62
CA GLY A 43 -9.18 -2.03 -6.45
C GLY A 43 -10.01 -2.23 -7.71
N ARG A 44 -9.59 -3.16 -8.58
CA ARG A 44 -10.19 -3.38 -9.90
C ARG A 44 -11.47 -4.23 -9.88
N ASN A 45 -11.60 -5.12 -8.91
CA ASN A 45 -12.67 -6.11 -8.85
C ASN A 45 -13.66 -5.74 -7.76
N GLU A 46 -14.81 -5.22 -8.15
CA GLU A 46 -15.87 -4.76 -7.24
C GLU A 46 -16.40 -5.90 -6.36
N GLU A 47 -16.63 -7.08 -6.92
CA GLU A 47 -17.16 -8.22 -6.17
C GLU A 47 -16.24 -8.62 -5.02
N LYS A 48 -14.92 -8.66 -5.27
CA LYS A 48 -13.93 -8.94 -4.21
C LYS A 48 -13.87 -7.83 -3.17
N LEU A 49 -13.95 -6.56 -3.58
CA LEU A 49 -13.98 -5.43 -2.64
C LEU A 49 -15.22 -5.52 -1.74
N ARG A 50 -16.38 -5.81 -2.33
CA ARG A 50 -17.63 -6.02 -1.60
C ARG A 50 -17.52 -7.19 -0.61
N GLY A 51 -16.88 -8.28 -1.03
CA GLY A 51 -16.61 -9.43 -0.14
C GLY A 51 -15.77 -9.04 1.07
N VAL A 52 -14.72 -8.23 0.89
CA VAL A 52 -13.90 -7.73 2.01
C VAL A 52 -14.70 -6.79 2.90
N ALA A 53 -15.54 -5.91 2.33
CA ALA A 53 -16.39 -5.02 3.13
C ALA A 53 -17.39 -5.82 3.99
N GLN A 54 -18.01 -6.86 3.43
CA GLN A 54 -18.91 -7.76 4.18
C GLN A 54 -18.18 -8.53 5.29
N GLU A 55 -16.93 -8.94 5.05
CA GLU A 55 -16.12 -9.60 6.06
C GLU A 55 -15.79 -8.66 7.24
N ILE A 56 -15.45 -7.40 6.95
CA ILE A 56 -15.25 -6.36 7.97
C ILE A 56 -16.52 -6.18 8.83
N GLU A 57 -17.66 -6.03 8.18
CA GLU A 57 -18.94 -5.83 8.87
C GLU A 57 -19.32 -7.05 9.71
N SER A 58 -19.15 -8.27 9.17
CA SER A 58 -19.43 -9.52 9.87
C SER A 58 -18.53 -9.75 11.08
N ALA A 59 -17.31 -9.20 11.07
CA ALA A 59 -16.39 -9.21 12.21
C ALA A 59 -16.70 -8.12 13.26
N GLY A 60 -17.74 -7.31 13.06
CA GLY A 60 -18.14 -6.24 13.97
C GLY A 60 -17.39 -4.91 13.75
N GLY A 61 -16.65 -4.79 12.65
CA GLY A 61 -16.02 -3.53 12.24
C GLY A 61 -17.02 -2.51 11.70
N ILE A 62 -16.58 -1.27 11.55
CA ILE A 62 -17.36 -0.21 10.90
C ILE A 62 -17.54 -0.59 9.43
N ALA A 63 -18.77 -0.48 8.90
CA ALA A 63 -19.07 -0.79 7.51
C ALA A 63 -18.11 -0.05 6.54
N ALA A 64 -17.36 -0.82 5.75
CA ALA A 64 -16.37 -0.27 4.84
C ALA A 64 -17.02 0.22 3.54
N SER A 65 -16.58 1.37 3.06
CA SER A 65 -16.90 1.83 1.71
C SER A 65 -15.94 1.23 0.68
N TRP A 66 -16.40 1.04 -0.55
CA TRP A 66 -15.53 0.59 -1.65
C TRP A 66 -15.75 1.40 -2.92
N TYR A 67 -14.68 1.56 -3.67
CA TYR A 67 -14.69 2.22 -4.97
C TYR A 67 -13.80 1.45 -5.94
N THR A 68 -14.32 1.16 -7.13
CA THR A 68 -13.52 0.56 -8.19
C THR A 68 -12.56 1.59 -8.78
N LEU A 69 -11.29 1.21 -8.87
CA LEU A 69 -10.26 1.96 -9.57
C LEU A 69 -9.24 1.00 -10.16
N ASP A 70 -9.03 1.08 -11.47
CA ASP A 70 -7.93 0.39 -12.13
C ASP A 70 -6.79 1.37 -12.40
N LEU A 71 -5.66 1.20 -11.69
CA LEU A 71 -4.49 2.05 -11.85
C LEU A 71 -3.83 1.89 -13.23
N LEU A 72 -4.13 0.82 -13.97
CA LEU A 72 -3.63 0.63 -15.34
C LEU A 72 -4.28 1.60 -16.33
N SER A 73 -5.57 1.88 -16.15
CA SER A 73 -6.34 2.74 -17.05
C SER A 73 -6.72 4.10 -16.44
N CYS A 74 -6.39 4.35 -15.17
CA CYS A 74 -6.74 5.60 -14.52
C CYS A 74 -6.02 6.81 -15.16
N THR A 75 -6.71 7.93 -15.10
CA THR A 75 -6.21 9.23 -15.51
C THR A 75 -6.23 10.21 -14.33
N PRO A 76 -5.54 11.37 -14.41
CA PRO A 76 -5.70 12.41 -13.39
C PRO A 76 -7.17 12.77 -13.13
N ALA A 77 -7.98 12.88 -14.19
CA ALA A 77 -9.40 13.21 -14.08
C ALA A 77 -10.18 12.13 -13.31
N SER A 78 -10.02 10.85 -13.64
CA SER A 78 -10.71 9.77 -12.94
C SER A 78 -10.30 9.64 -11.47
N CYS A 79 -9.04 9.93 -11.14
CA CYS A 79 -8.59 9.98 -9.74
C CYS A 79 -9.21 11.17 -8.99
N GLN A 80 -9.34 12.31 -9.66
CA GLN A 80 -10.00 13.49 -9.10
C GLN A 80 -11.49 13.25 -8.84
N GLU A 81 -12.21 12.63 -9.77
CA GLU A 81 -13.60 12.21 -9.59
C GLU A 81 -13.76 11.25 -8.41
N LEU A 82 -12.86 10.29 -8.27
CA LEU A 82 -12.84 9.39 -7.12
C LEU A 82 -12.65 10.18 -5.80
N ALA A 83 -11.68 11.08 -5.74
CA ALA A 83 -11.44 11.90 -4.56
C ALA A 83 -12.65 12.78 -4.20
N GLN A 84 -13.33 13.34 -5.21
CA GLN A 84 -14.59 14.09 -5.00
C GLN A 84 -15.68 13.19 -4.43
N ARG A 85 -15.89 11.99 -4.98
CA ARG A 85 -16.86 11.03 -4.44
C ARG A 85 -16.56 10.64 -3.01
N ILE A 86 -15.28 10.45 -2.66
CA ILE A 86 -14.86 10.18 -1.28
C ILE A 86 -15.18 11.37 -0.39
N SER A 87 -14.88 12.59 -0.83
CA SER A 87 -15.08 13.82 -0.04
C SER A 87 -16.55 14.10 0.29
N THR A 88 -17.51 13.56 -0.46
CA THR A 88 -18.96 13.70 -0.12
C THR A 88 -19.35 12.96 1.15
N HIS A 89 -18.58 11.93 1.53
CA HIS A 89 -18.86 11.08 2.69
C HIS A 89 -17.83 11.24 3.81
N TYR A 90 -16.61 11.65 3.44
CA TYR A 90 -15.46 11.72 4.35
C TYR A 90 -14.78 13.09 4.24
N PRO A 91 -14.80 13.91 5.30
CA PRO A 91 -14.23 15.27 5.24
C PRO A 91 -12.70 15.29 5.22
N ARG A 92 -12.06 14.16 5.56
CA ARG A 92 -10.62 13.96 5.60
C ARG A 92 -10.25 12.50 5.38
N LEU A 93 -8.97 12.26 5.15
CA LEU A 93 -8.35 10.95 5.26
C LEU A 93 -7.23 11.00 6.31
N ASP A 94 -7.26 10.10 7.27
CA ASP A 94 -6.22 9.99 8.31
C ASP A 94 -5.10 9.02 7.90
N GLY A 95 -5.36 8.21 6.86
CA GLY A 95 -4.36 7.32 6.29
C GLY A 95 -4.66 6.94 4.85
N VAL A 96 -3.59 6.76 4.07
CA VAL A 96 -3.63 6.12 2.75
C VAL A 96 -2.53 5.09 2.68
N LEU A 97 -2.89 3.84 2.38
CA LEU A 97 -1.96 2.77 2.05
C LEU A 97 -1.98 2.51 0.54
N HIS A 98 -0.96 2.98 -0.15
CA HIS A 98 -0.69 2.56 -1.53
C HIS A 98 -0.03 1.19 -1.54
N ASN A 99 -0.85 0.15 -1.68
CA ASN A 99 -0.39 -1.24 -1.71
C ASN A 99 -0.58 -1.88 -3.08
N ALA A 100 -1.49 -1.38 -3.91
CA ALA A 100 -1.67 -1.88 -5.27
C ALA A 100 -0.34 -1.82 -6.04
N GLY A 101 -0.06 -2.86 -6.82
CA GLY A 101 1.14 -2.93 -7.63
C GLY A 101 1.09 -4.09 -8.62
N LEU A 102 1.89 -3.96 -9.66
CA LEU A 102 2.09 -4.95 -10.70
C LEU A 102 3.55 -5.39 -10.69
N LEU A 103 3.80 -6.70 -10.71
CA LEU A 103 5.15 -7.27 -10.74
C LEU A 103 5.79 -7.12 -12.13
N GLY A 104 4.99 -7.32 -13.18
CA GLY A 104 5.51 -7.47 -14.54
C GLY A 104 6.28 -8.77 -14.71
N GLU A 105 7.34 -8.72 -15.48
CA GLU A 105 8.18 -9.87 -15.78
C GLU A 105 9.45 -9.91 -14.92
N VAL A 106 9.89 -11.14 -14.61
CA VAL A 106 11.16 -11.41 -13.95
C VAL A 106 12.09 -12.03 -14.99
N ARG A 107 12.82 -11.18 -15.74
CA ARG A 107 13.76 -11.57 -16.80
C ARG A 107 14.82 -10.48 -17.03
N PRO A 108 15.91 -10.77 -17.77
CA PRO A 108 16.94 -9.79 -18.09
C PRO A 108 16.40 -8.51 -18.71
N MET A 109 17.14 -7.40 -18.55
CA MET A 109 16.69 -6.08 -18.99
C MET A 109 16.49 -5.99 -20.51
N ASP A 110 17.33 -6.65 -21.28
CA ASP A 110 17.26 -6.71 -22.74
C ASP A 110 16.12 -7.61 -23.28
N GLU A 111 15.52 -8.42 -22.41
CA GLU A 111 14.39 -9.30 -22.74
C GLU A 111 13.05 -8.77 -22.20
N GLN A 112 13.04 -7.62 -21.50
CA GLN A 112 11.80 -7.04 -20.96
C GLN A 112 10.86 -6.62 -22.10
N ASP A 113 9.61 -7.04 -22.02
CA ASP A 113 8.57 -6.56 -22.94
C ASP A 113 8.25 -5.07 -22.67
N PRO A 114 8.41 -4.18 -23.68
CA PRO A 114 8.14 -2.75 -23.53
C PRO A 114 6.69 -2.43 -23.12
N GLU A 115 5.70 -3.23 -23.54
CA GLU A 115 4.29 -3.01 -23.16
C GLU A 115 4.07 -3.37 -21.68
N ILE A 116 4.64 -4.49 -21.23
CA ILE A 116 4.59 -4.89 -19.82
C ILE A 116 5.37 -3.88 -18.95
N TRP A 117 6.51 -3.39 -19.44
CA TRP A 117 7.23 -2.30 -18.79
C TRP A 117 6.35 -1.08 -18.56
N GLN A 118 5.66 -0.60 -19.62
CA GLN A 118 4.76 0.54 -19.52
C GLN A 118 3.61 0.29 -18.54
N GLN A 119 3.04 -0.92 -18.54
CA GLN A 119 1.99 -1.29 -17.60
C GLN A 119 2.47 -1.23 -16.16
N VAL A 120 3.68 -1.74 -15.87
CA VAL A 120 4.26 -1.67 -14.51
C VAL A 120 4.48 -0.22 -14.08
N MET A 121 5.04 0.62 -14.96
CA MET A 121 5.24 2.04 -14.66
C MET A 121 3.91 2.77 -14.49
N GLN A 122 2.91 2.45 -15.32
CA GLN A 122 1.58 3.04 -15.19
C GLN A 122 0.94 2.69 -13.85
N VAL A 123 0.90 1.42 -13.45
CA VAL A 123 0.25 0.98 -12.21
C VAL A 123 1.04 1.44 -10.98
N ASN A 124 2.36 1.20 -10.96
CA ASN A 124 3.15 1.37 -9.74
C ASN A 124 3.52 2.83 -9.50
N ILE A 125 3.60 3.65 -10.54
CA ILE A 125 4.07 5.04 -10.47
C ILE A 125 3.02 6.03 -10.93
N ASN A 126 2.63 6.05 -12.21
CA ASN A 126 1.77 7.10 -12.73
C ASN A 126 0.39 7.11 -12.06
N GLY A 127 -0.29 5.96 -12.03
CA GLY A 127 -1.60 5.83 -11.39
C GLY A 127 -1.55 6.07 -9.88
N THR A 128 -0.49 5.59 -9.23
CA THR A 128 -0.24 5.87 -7.81
C THR A 128 -0.03 7.36 -7.56
N PHE A 129 0.74 8.05 -8.40
CA PHE A 129 0.94 9.50 -8.33
C PHE A 129 -0.36 10.28 -8.57
N PHE A 130 -1.13 9.94 -9.61
CA PHE A 130 -2.41 10.62 -9.90
C PHE A 130 -3.38 10.51 -8.72
N LEU A 131 -3.48 9.31 -8.15
CA LEU A 131 -4.33 9.09 -6.99
C LEU A 131 -3.80 9.81 -5.74
N THR A 132 -2.49 9.80 -5.52
CA THR A 132 -1.87 10.55 -4.41
C THR A 132 -2.21 12.04 -4.51
N GLN A 133 -1.97 12.64 -5.68
CA GLN A 133 -2.25 14.06 -5.92
C GLN A 133 -3.71 14.40 -5.66
N ALA A 134 -4.64 13.56 -6.12
CA ALA A 134 -6.07 13.78 -5.91
C ALA A 134 -6.50 13.65 -4.44
N LEU A 135 -5.85 12.77 -3.65
CA LEU A 135 -6.18 12.53 -2.25
C LEU A 135 -5.44 13.46 -1.27
N LEU A 136 -4.37 14.15 -1.71
CA LEU A 136 -3.60 15.05 -0.83
C LEU A 136 -4.45 16.09 -0.09
N PRO A 137 -5.43 16.76 -0.71
CA PRO A 137 -6.28 17.70 0.02
C PRO A 137 -7.00 17.07 1.21
N LEU A 138 -7.51 15.84 1.06
CA LEU A 138 -8.16 15.12 2.16
C LEU A 138 -7.17 14.68 3.24
N LEU A 139 -5.96 14.25 2.87
CA LEU A 139 -4.91 13.92 3.82
C LEU A 139 -4.43 15.13 4.62
N LEU A 140 -4.35 16.30 3.98
CA LEU A 140 -3.94 17.55 4.63
C LEU A 140 -5.01 18.13 5.57
N ASN A 141 -6.25 17.67 5.46
CA ASN A 141 -7.33 18.00 6.42
C ASN A 141 -7.23 17.17 7.71
N SER A 142 -6.35 16.17 7.78
CA SER A 142 -6.14 15.39 8.99
C SER A 142 -5.16 16.09 9.94
N GLU A 143 -5.40 16.00 11.24
CA GLU A 143 -4.45 16.46 12.28
C GLU A 143 -3.25 15.52 12.44
N SER A 144 -3.30 14.31 11.88
CA SER A 144 -2.24 13.29 11.97
C SER A 144 -2.27 12.34 10.78
N GLY A 145 -2.16 12.89 9.57
CA GLY A 145 -2.19 12.11 8.33
C GLY A 145 -1.01 11.15 8.18
N SER A 146 -1.24 9.98 7.59
CA SER A 146 -0.22 8.99 7.27
C SER A 146 -0.37 8.48 5.85
N LEU A 147 0.61 8.77 5.00
CA LEU A 147 0.71 8.26 3.64
C LEU A 147 1.80 7.18 3.59
N VAL A 148 1.43 5.96 3.28
CA VAL A 148 2.34 4.81 3.26
C VAL A 148 2.34 4.18 1.88
N PHE A 149 3.52 4.00 1.30
CA PHE A 149 3.72 3.30 0.05
C PHE A 149 4.34 1.91 0.30
N THR A 150 3.79 0.89 -0.34
CA THR A 150 4.41 -0.44 -0.36
C THR A 150 5.56 -0.45 -1.36
N SER A 151 6.78 -0.47 -0.82
CA SER A 151 8.03 -0.61 -1.55
C SER A 151 8.51 -2.07 -1.58
N SER A 152 9.79 -2.27 -1.79
CA SER A 152 10.46 -3.57 -1.82
C SER A 152 11.95 -3.36 -1.55
N SER A 153 12.66 -4.43 -1.18
CA SER A 153 14.12 -4.39 -1.11
C SER A 153 14.77 -4.05 -2.46
N VAL A 154 14.12 -4.41 -3.58
CA VAL A 154 14.61 -4.04 -4.92
C VAL A 154 14.31 -2.58 -5.30
N GLY A 155 13.65 -1.80 -4.46
CA GLY A 155 13.53 -0.35 -4.58
C GLY A 155 14.70 0.42 -3.95
N ARG A 156 15.62 -0.27 -3.29
CA ARG A 156 16.83 0.30 -2.65
C ARG A 156 18.11 -0.32 -3.18
N GLU A 157 18.03 -1.54 -3.68
CA GLU A 157 19.15 -2.26 -4.27
C GLU A 157 18.67 -2.99 -5.53
N GLY A 158 19.20 -2.59 -6.69
CA GLY A 158 18.89 -3.22 -7.97
C GLY A 158 19.37 -4.66 -8.02
N ARG A 159 18.59 -5.55 -8.61
CA ARG A 159 18.95 -6.95 -8.81
C ARG A 159 18.65 -7.38 -10.23
N ALA A 160 19.49 -8.26 -10.75
CA ALA A 160 19.28 -8.87 -12.06
C ALA A 160 17.86 -9.45 -12.19
N ASN A 161 17.27 -9.31 -13.34
CA ASN A 161 15.96 -9.81 -13.76
C ASN A 161 14.75 -9.07 -13.17
N TRP A 162 14.92 -8.09 -12.29
CA TRP A 162 13.78 -7.37 -11.68
C TRP A 162 13.28 -6.17 -12.49
N GLY A 163 13.95 -5.79 -13.56
CA GLY A 163 13.55 -4.85 -14.61
C GLY A 163 12.62 -3.71 -14.16
N ALA A 164 11.47 -3.62 -14.81
CA ALA A 164 10.47 -2.59 -14.57
C ALA A 164 10.03 -2.50 -13.10
N TYR A 165 9.89 -3.66 -12.42
CA TYR A 165 9.46 -3.67 -11.03
C TYR A 165 10.47 -2.96 -10.12
N ALA A 166 11.77 -3.31 -10.22
CA ALA A 166 12.80 -2.66 -9.43
C ALA A 166 12.82 -1.15 -9.69
N VAL A 167 12.84 -0.74 -10.95
CA VAL A 167 12.83 0.69 -11.34
C VAL A 167 11.61 1.39 -10.76
N SER A 168 10.43 0.79 -10.84
CA SER A 168 9.21 1.39 -10.25
C SER A 168 9.31 1.52 -8.73
N LYS A 169 9.94 0.57 -8.03
CA LYS A 169 10.09 0.66 -6.57
C LYS A 169 11.15 1.67 -6.13
N PHE A 170 12.22 1.88 -6.92
CA PHE A 170 13.13 3.02 -6.74
C PHE A 170 12.38 4.36 -6.91
N ALA A 171 11.54 4.47 -7.95
CA ALA A 171 10.72 5.66 -8.16
C ALA A 171 9.70 5.89 -7.02
N THR A 172 9.13 4.81 -6.45
CA THR A 172 8.25 4.87 -5.26
C THR A 172 9.01 5.44 -4.05
N GLU A 173 10.24 4.98 -3.79
CA GLU A 173 11.08 5.50 -2.71
C GLU A 173 11.40 6.99 -2.93
N GLY A 174 11.73 7.39 -4.18
CA GLY A 174 11.97 8.79 -4.53
C GLY A 174 10.74 9.67 -4.35
N MET A 175 9.57 9.21 -4.80
CA MET A 175 8.30 9.94 -4.62
C MET A 175 7.95 10.12 -3.14
N MET A 176 8.17 9.10 -2.31
CA MET A 176 7.98 9.17 -0.87
C MET A 176 8.88 10.24 -0.24
N GLN A 177 10.17 10.28 -0.61
CA GLN A 177 11.13 11.25 -0.07
C GLN A 177 10.76 12.68 -0.44
N VAL A 178 10.39 12.93 -1.71
CA VAL A 178 9.94 14.25 -2.18
C VAL A 178 8.72 14.72 -1.39
N LEU A 179 7.68 13.89 -1.28
CA LEU A 179 6.48 14.23 -0.53
C LEU A 179 6.77 14.43 0.97
N ALA A 180 7.65 13.64 1.56
CA ALA A 180 8.04 13.80 2.96
C ALA A 180 8.72 15.15 3.22
N GLU A 181 9.57 15.61 2.31
CA GLU A 181 10.25 16.91 2.38
C GLU A 181 9.27 18.07 2.17
N GLU A 182 8.39 17.97 1.17
CA GLU A 182 7.38 19.00 0.88
C GLU A 182 6.39 19.22 2.02
N TYR A 183 6.04 18.15 2.75
CA TYR A 183 5.04 18.19 3.81
C TYR A 183 5.60 18.05 5.23
N GLN A 184 6.92 18.16 5.44
CA GLN A 184 7.57 17.98 6.76
C GLN A 184 7.04 18.93 7.85
N ASN A 185 6.57 20.12 7.48
CA ASN A 185 5.99 21.12 8.38
C ASN A 185 4.46 21.05 8.49
N ARG A 186 3.87 19.99 7.94
CA ARG A 186 2.43 19.71 8.01
C ARG A 186 2.16 18.51 8.91
N HIS A 187 0.89 18.27 9.20
CA HIS A 187 0.46 17.10 9.98
C HIS A 187 0.39 15.82 9.12
N LEU A 188 1.18 15.74 8.05
CA LEU A 188 1.27 14.58 7.15
C LEU A 188 2.66 13.97 7.22
N ARG A 189 2.74 12.70 7.56
CA ARG A 189 3.93 11.88 7.44
C ARG A 189 3.85 10.97 6.24
N VAL A 190 4.95 10.82 5.55
CA VAL A 190 5.04 10.00 4.33
C VAL A 190 6.17 9.00 4.47
N ASN A 191 5.87 7.72 4.33
CA ASN A 191 6.85 6.65 4.53
C ASN A 191 6.67 5.53 3.52
N CYS A 192 7.71 4.72 3.34
CA CYS A 192 7.64 3.45 2.64
C CYS A 192 7.67 2.27 3.60
N ILE A 193 7.08 1.15 3.19
CA ILE A 193 7.20 -0.14 3.84
C ILE A 193 7.70 -1.18 2.84
N ASN A 194 8.76 -1.90 3.20
CA ASN A 194 9.18 -3.12 2.53
C ASN A 194 8.58 -4.32 3.29
N PRO A 195 7.59 -5.02 2.72
CA PRO A 195 6.95 -6.16 3.38
C PRO A 195 7.89 -7.36 3.53
N GLY A 196 8.98 -7.42 2.73
CA GLY A 196 9.81 -8.62 2.62
C GLY A 196 9.09 -9.75 1.87
N GLY A 197 9.67 -10.94 1.88
CA GLY A 197 9.03 -12.11 1.27
C GLY A 197 7.81 -12.54 2.08
N THR A 198 6.63 -12.20 1.59
CA THR A 198 5.33 -12.46 2.21
C THR A 198 4.51 -13.39 1.34
N ARG A 199 3.77 -14.32 1.94
CA ARG A 199 2.93 -15.33 1.27
C ARG A 199 1.77 -14.65 0.54
N THR A 200 1.98 -14.34 -0.75
CA THR A 200 1.02 -13.71 -1.65
C THR A 200 1.09 -14.33 -3.03
N LYS A 201 0.07 -14.13 -3.86
CA LYS A 201 0.09 -14.54 -5.27
C LYS A 201 1.22 -13.89 -6.05
N MET A 202 1.50 -12.60 -5.80
CA MET A 202 2.63 -11.89 -6.42
C MET A 202 3.97 -12.54 -6.06
N ARG A 203 4.16 -12.94 -4.80
CA ARG A 203 5.38 -13.66 -4.37
C ARG A 203 5.50 -15.00 -5.06
N ALA A 204 4.43 -15.78 -5.14
CA ALA A 204 4.41 -17.07 -5.83
C ALA A 204 4.74 -16.93 -7.33
N SER A 205 4.27 -15.85 -7.99
CA SER A 205 4.63 -15.56 -9.38
C SER A 205 6.10 -15.21 -9.55
N ALA A 206 6.68 -14.43 -8.61
CA ALA A 206 8.10 -14.06 -8.65
C ALA A 206 9.05 -15.22 -8.33
N PHE A 207 8.63 -16.15 -7.49
CA PHE A 207 9.42 -17.30 -7.02
C PHE A 207 8.57 -18.59 -7.03
N PRO A 208 8.31 -19.18 -8.22
CA PRO A 208 7.40 -20.32 -8.36
C PRO A 208 7.84 -21.60 -7.61
N THR A 209 9.16 -21.71 -7.33
CA THR A 209 9.74 -22.88 -6.64
C THR A 209 9.91 -22.69 -5.14
N GLU A 210 9.58 -21.49 -4.62
CA GLU A 210 9.71 -21.19 -3.19
C GLU A 210 8.57 -21.87 -2.40
N ASP A 211 8.91 -22.53 -1.29
CA ASP A 211 7.94 -23.12 -0.39
C ASP A 211 7.13 -22.00 0.34
N PRO A 212 5.83 -21.84 0.04
CA PRO A 212 5.02 -20.80 0.67
C PRO A 212 4.86 -20.97 2.19
N GLN A 213 5.06 -22.17 2.74
CA GLN A 213 4.97 -22.41 4.17
C GLN A 213 6.14 -21.79 4.96
N LYS A 214 7.26 -21.53 4.31
CA LYS A 214 8.43 -20.83 4.89
C LYS A 214 8.29 -19.32 4.89
N LEU A 215 7.23 -18.80 4.29
CA LEU A 215 6.96 -17.37 4.21
C LEU A 215 6.06 -16.90 5.35
N LYS A 216 6.34 -15.70 5.84
CA LYS A 216 5.39 -14.97 6.68
C LYS A 216 4.07 -14.75 5.94
N THR A 217 2.96 -14.89 6.65
CA THR A 217 1.64 -14.50 6.12
C THR A 217 1.49 -12.98 6.09
N PRO A 218 0.52 -12.42 5.36
CA PRO A 218 0.18 -11.01 5.47
C PRO A 218 -0.11 -10.58 6.92
N ALA A 219 -0.82 -11.39 7.71
CA ALA A 219 -1.12 -11.11 9.11
C ALA A 219 0.14 -10.94 9.98
N ASP A 220 1.17 -11.73 9.75
CA ASP A 220 2.42 -11.67 10.52
C ASP A 220 3.17 -10.33 10.41
N ILE A 221 2.89 -9.56 9.38
CA ILE A 221 3.56 -8.26 9.11
C ILE A 221 2.70 -7.05 9.48
N MET A 222 1.44 -7.26 9.86
CA MET A 222 0.51 -6.16 10.18
C MET A 222 0.93 -5.27 11.36
N PRO A 223 1.68 -5.73 12.36
CA PRO A 223 2.13 -4.83 13.44
C PRO A 223 2.85 -3.57 12.94
N LEU A 224 3.67 -3.66 11.88
CA LEU A 224 4.32 -2.48 11.31
C LEU A 224 3.33 -1.58 10.55
N TYR A 225 2.36 -2.16 9.84
CA TYR A 225 1.31 -1.42 9.15
C TYR A 225 0.43 -0.65 10.13
N LEU A 226 0.05 -1.26 11.25
CA LEU A 226 -0.68 -0.61 12.33
C LEU A 226 0.12 0.55 12.94
N TRP A 227 1.41 0.31 13.24
CA TRP A 227 2.29 1.34 13.80
C TRP A 227 2.41 2.55 12.88
N LEU A 228 2.57 2.33 11.55
CA LEU A 228 2.66 3.43 10.58
C LEU A 228 1.36 4.20 10.42
N MET A 229 0.20 3.55 10.57
CA MET A 229 -1.11 4.21 10.49
C MET A 229 -1.55 4.84 11.81
N GLY A 230 -1.01 4.38 12.95
CA GLY A 230 -1.31 4.92 14.27
C GLY A 230 -0.43 6.11 14.65
N ASP A 231 -0.77 6.73 15.79
CA ASP A 231 -0.04 7.91 16.31
C ASP A 231 1.34 7.59 16.87
N ASP A 232 1.64 6.33 17.14
CA ASP A 232 2.94 5.91 17.69
C ASP A 232 4.10 6.15 16.73
N SER A 233 3.82 6.34 15.43
CA SER A 233 4.80 6.74 14.41
C SER A 233 4.79 8.24 14.07
N ARG A 234 4.13 9.07 14.87
CA ARG A 234 3.87 10.51 14.58
C ARG A 234 5.13 11.32 14.25
N ARG A 235 6.31 10.91 14.74
CA ARG A 235 7.59 11.59 14.50
C ARG A 235 8.41 10.96 13.35
N LYS A 236 7.82 10.06 12.58
CA LYS A 236 8.52 9.31 11.51
C LYS A 236 7.98 9.71 10.16
N THR A 237 8.82 10.37 9.36
CA THR A 237 8.53 10.74 7.97
C THR A 237 9.79 10.61 7.13
N GLY A 238 9.67 10.39 5.82
CA GLY A 238 10.79 10.27 4.89
C GLY A 238 11.60 8.97 5.05
N MET A 239 11.01 7.93 5.62
CA MET A 239 11.73 6.70 5.98
C MET A 239 11.13 5.47 5.31
N THR A 240 11.97 4.47 5.09
CA THR A 240 11.54 3.12 4.67
C THR A 240 11.74 2.14 5.81
N PHE A 241 10.69 1.40 6.13
CA PHE A 241 10.66 0.42 7.20
C PHE A 241 10.57 -1.00 6.63
N ASP A 242 11.38 -1.91 7.19
CA ASP A 242 11.35 -3.33 6.84
C ASP A 242 10.44 -4.10 7.81
N ALA A 243 9.37 -4.72 7.29
CA ALA A 243 8.50 -5.57 8.11
C ALA A 243 9.20 -6.85 8.58
N GLN A 244 10.22 -7.27 7.83
CA GLN A 244 11.05 -8.45 8.12
C GLN A 244 12.54 -8.07 8.09
N PRO A 245 13.07 -7.32 9.08
CA PRO A 245 14.40 -6.71 9.01
C PRO A 245 15.55 -7.74 8.96
N ASN A 246 15.33 -8.95 9.46
CA ASN A 246 16.34 -10.01 9.48
C ASN A 246 16.28 -10.95 8.26
N ARG A 247 15.32 -10.71 7.35
CA ARG A 247 15.19 -11.52 6.15
C ARG A 247 16.16 -11.06 5.07
N LYS A 248 17.04 -11.96 4.64
CA LYS A 248 17.85 -11.70 3.45
C LYS A 248 16.95 -11.64 2.22
N PRO A 249 17.19 -10.71 1.32
CA PRO A 249 16.47 -10.65 0.05
C PRO A 249 16.76 -11.89 -0.81
N GLY A 250 15.79 -12.30 -1.62
CA GLY A 250 15.90 -13.46 -2.51
C GLY A 250 15.01 -14.63 -2.12
N ILE A 251 15.38 -15.84 -2.57
CA ILE A 251 14.67 -17.09 -2.26
C ILE A 251 14.92 -17.43 -0.79
N SER A 252 13.89 -17.85 -0.07
CA SER A 252 14.08 -18.46 1.25
C SER A 252 14.76 -19.80 1.10
N GLN A 253 15.92 -19.94 1.72
CA GLN A 253 16.63 -21.23 1.83
C GLN A 253 15.94 -22.13 2.84
#